data_6c7f74c9a135d7e9015a8aa56f5939e6
#
_entry.id   6c7f74c9a135d7e9015a8aa56f5939e6
#
_cell.length_a   1.000
_cell.length_b   1.000
_cell.length_c   1.000
_cell.angle_alpha   90.00
_cell.angle_beta   90.00
_cell.angle_gamma   90.00
#
_symmetry.space_group_name_H-M   'P 1'
#
loop_
_entity.id
_entity.type
_entity.pdbx_description
1 polymer ?
#
loop_
_entity_poly.entity_id
_entity_poly.type
_entity_poly.pdbx_seq_one_letter_code
_entity_poly.pdbx_strand_id
1 'polypeptide(L)'
;GLMVGVPILFTNEHFVLDFTSIGTIFAFVLVCGGVLLLPPRKEGEGKGFRMPYINGKFIFPIIISISIAIVRYNFPQYFSSLMDWTQWHTMFTVAHGLYWIMLVVLAIFSFLRSWSLIPLLGLSICAYLLTGMEANNWYWFFGWFGLGLIVYFSYGYRKSKLARA
;
A
#
# COMPACT_ATOMS: atom_id res chain seq x y z
N GLY A 1 12.31 6.04 26.05
CA GLY A 1 11.04 6.23 26.73
C GLY A 1 10.55 7.68 26.69
N LEU A 2 11.33 8.65 27.16
CA LEU A 2 10.93 10.08 27.25
C LEU A 2 10.59 10.70 25.87
N MET A 3 11.34 10.38 24.84
CA MET A 3 11.16 10.92 23.48
C MET A 3 9.83 10.48 22.83
N VAL A 4 9.26 9.36 23.26
CA VAL A 4 7.97 8.84 22.82
C VAL A 4 6.86 9.17 23.82
N GLY A 5 7.15 9.09 25.12
CA GLY A 5 6.15 9.28 26.17
C GLY A 5 5.65 10.72 26.29
N VAL A 6 6.54 11.71 26.12
CA VAL A 6 6.14 13.13 26.23
C VAL A 6 5.15 13.54 25.12
N PRO A 7 5.36 13.25 23.84
CA PRO A 7 4.37 13.56 22.80
C PRO A 7 3.02 12.89 23.01
N ILE A 8 3.00 11.64 23.50
CA ILE A 8 1.75 10.89 23.72
C ILE A 8 0.85 11.57 24.77
N LEU A 9 1.42 12.20 25.80
CA LEU A 9 0.65 12.89 26.83
C LEU A 9 -0.11 14.11 26.31
N PHE A 10 0.37 14.71 25.22
CA PHE A 10 -0.22 15.90 24.61
C PHE A 10 -1.03 15.61 23.34
N THR A 11 -1.07 14.34 22.91
CA THR A 11 -1.70 13.94 21.64
C THR A 11 -2.97 13.14 21.92
N ASN A 12 -3.99 13.31 21.10
CA ASN A 12 -5.23 12.54 21.20
C ASN A 12 -4.96 11.07 20.92
N GLU A 13 -5.57 10.15 21.68
CA GLU A 13 -5.38 8.70 21.53
C GLU A 13 -5.72 8.22 20.11
N HIS A 14 -6.81 8.75 19.52
CA HIS A 14 -7.21 8.43 18.15
C HIS A 14 -6.10 8.78 17.12
N PHE A 15 -5.48 9.94 17.26
CA PHE A 15 -4.37 10.34 16.37
C PHE A 15 -3.18 9.38 16.48
N VAL A 16 -2.81 8.96 17.69
CA VAL A 16 -1.67 8.05 17.90
C VAL A 16 -1.96 6.68 17.29
N LEU A 17 -3.19 6.17 17.48
CA LEU A 17 -3.62 4.89 16.92
C LEU A 17 -3.63 4.93 15.39
N ASP A 18 -4.21 5.96 14.79
CA ASP A 18 -4.28 6.12 13.34
C ASP A 18 -2.90 6.30 12.72
N PHE A 19 -2.05 7.13 13.36
CA PHE A 19 -0.69 7.37 12.88
C PHE A 19 0.17 6.09 12.91
N THR A 20 0.04 5.28 13.97
CA THR A 20 0.72 3.98 14.06
C THR A 20 0.18 3.02 13.02
N SER A 21 -1.14 3.01 12.79
CA SER A 21 -1.79 2.17 11.79
C SER A 21 -1.33 2.50 10.38
N ILE A 22 -1.26 3.79 10.00
CA ILE A 22 -0.74 4.22 8.69
C ILE A 22 0.69 3.70 8.48
N GLY A 23 1.58 3.90 9.46
CA GLY A 23 2.96 3.46 9.37
C GLY A 23 3.08 1.96 9.15
N THR A 24 2.30 1.18 9.89
CA THR A 24 2.29 -0.28 9.80
C THR A 24 1.73 -0.77 8.45
N ILE A 25 0.58 -0.25 8.04
CA ILE A 25 -0.05 -0.64 6.76
C ILE A 25 0.82 -0.23 5.59
N PHE A 26 1.42 0.96 5.64
CA PHE A 26 2.37 1.42 4.60
C PHE A 26 3.59 0.51 4.50
N ALA A 27 4.15 0.05 5.64
CA ALA A 27 5.23 -0.93 5.64
C ALA A 27 4.81 -2.24 4.96
N PHE A 28 3.59 -2.74 5.21
CA PHE A 28 3.06 -3.93 4.52
C PHE A 28 2.90 -3.71 3.02
N VAL A 29 2.44 -2.53 2.58
CA VAL A 29 2.39 -2.17 1.16
C VAL A 29 3.77 -2.26 0.52
N LEU A 30 4.80 -1.71 1.18
CA LEU A 30 6.18 -1.78 0.68
C LEU A 30 6.71 -3.21 0.62
N VAL A 31 6.44 -4.03 1.65
CA VAL A 31 6.86 -5.44 1.67
C VAL A 31 6.17 -6.23 0.56
N CYS A 32 4.84 -6.12 0.44
CA CYS A 32 4.10 -6.81 -0.61
C CYS A 32 4.54 -6.37 -2.01
N GLY A 33 4.73 -5.06 -2.22
CA GLY A 33 5.25 -4.51 -3.46
C GLY A 33 6.68 -4.97 -3.76
N GLY A 34 7.54 -5.00 -2.74
CA GLY A 34 8.91 -5.50 -2.86
C GLY A 34 8.95 -6.98 -3.27
N VAL A 35 8.10 -7.82 -2.66
CA VAL A 35 8.01 -9.24 -3.03
C VAL A 35 7.57 -9.44 -4.48
N LEU A 36 6.67 -8.60 -5.00
CA LEU A 36 6.23 -8.66 -6.40
C LEU A 36 7.35 -8.31 -7.39
N LEU A 37 8.29 -7.46 -6.99
CA LEU A 37 9.41 -7.05 -7.83
C LEU A 37 10.56 -8.06 -7.84
N LEU A 38 10.62 -8.96 -6.84
CA LEU A 38 11.65 -9.98 -6.77
C LEU A 38 11.46 -11.03 -7.88
N PRO A 39 12.54 -11.42 -8.56
CA PRO A 39 12.48 -12.50 -9.55
C PRO A 39 12.07 -13.82 -8.87
N PRO A 40 11.31 -14.67 -9.56
CA PRO A 40 10.94 -15.98 -9.04
C PRO A 40 12.20 -16.80 -8.75
N ARG A 41 12.28 -17.34 -7.54
CA ARG A 41 13.42 -18.13 -7.07
C ARG A 41 13.54 -19.42 -7.89
N LYS A 42 14.73 -19.71 -8.39
CA LYS A 42 15.00 -20.93 -9.18
C LYS A 42 14.83 -22.19 -8.31
N GLU A 43 14.34 -23.26 -8.93
CA GLU A 43 14.21 -24.56 -8.26
C GLU A 43 15.61 -25.08 -7.85
N GLY A 44 15.79 -25.29 -6.54
CA GLY A 44 17.06 -25.82 -5.98
C GLY A 44 17.76 -24.90 -4.97
N GLU A 45 17.45 -23.62 -4.90
CA GLU A 45 18.06 -22.68 -3.94
C GLU A 45 17.32 -22.66 -2.59
N GLY A 46 17.82 -23.42 -1.62
CA GLY A 46 17.48 -23.30 -0.19
C GLY A 46 16.41 -24.24 0.33
N LYS A 47 16.71 -24.87 1.48
CA LYS A 47 15.81 -25.74 2.26
C LYS A 47 14.83 -24.91 3.14
N GLY A 48 14.11 -23.93 2.58
CA GLY A 48 13.17 -23.09 3.32
C GLY A 48 11.72 -23.36 2.95
N PHE A 49 10.79 -22.87 3.79
CA PHE A 49 9.35 -22.87 3.52
C PHE A 49 9.06 -22.26 2.16
N ARG A 50 8.37 -23.01 1.30
CA ARG A 50 7.90 -22.53 -0.01
C ARG A 50 6.46 -22.08 0.12
N MET A 51 6.20 -20.80 -0.05
CA MET A 51 4.83 -20.36 -0.26
C MET A 51 4.26 -21.02 -1.52
N PRO A 52 3.04 -21.58 -1.49
CA PRO A 52 2.41 -22.11 -2.68
C PRO A 52 2.27 -20.98 -3.71
N TYR A 53 2.87 -21.19 -4.89
CA TYR A 53 2.70 -20.27 -6.01
C TYR A 53 1.30 -20.43 -6.58
N ILE A 54 0.43 -19.49 -6.28
CA ILE A 54 -0.90 -19.41 -6.88
C ILE A 54 -0.81 -18.40 -8.01
N ASN A 55 -1.04 -18.85 -9.24
CA ASN A 55 -0.96 -17.98 -10.41
C ASN A 55 -2.06 -16.92 -10.36
N GLY A 56 -1.67 -15.67 -10.11
CA GLY A 56 -2.58 -14.52 -10.06
C GLY A 56 -3.08 -14.04 -11.41
N LYS A 57 -2.52 -14.55 -12.52
CA LYS A 57 -2.75 -14.07 -13.88
C LYS A 57 -4.22 -13.94 -14.25
N PHE A 58 -5.03 -14.95 -13.94
CA PHE A 58 -6.47 -14.96 -14.26
C PHE A 58 -7.33 -14.69 -13.02
N ILE A 59 -6.91 -15.20 -11.86
CA ILE A 59 -7.69 -15.11 -10.63
C ILE A 59 -7.82 -13.67 -10.14
N PHE A 60 -6.74 -12.89 -10.20
CA PHE A 60 -6.73 -11.51 -9.72
C PHE A 60 -7.64 -10.57 -10.54
N PRO A 61 -7.58 -10.54 -11.89
CA PRO A 61 -8.52 -9.76 -12.70
C PRO A 61 -9.98 -10.18 -12.50
N ILE A 62 -10.25 -11.48 -12.32
CA ILE A 62 -11.60 -11.98 -12.03
C ILE A 62 -12.09 -11.43 -10.69
N ILE A 63 -11.29 -11.50 -9.64
CA ILE A 63 -11.64 -10.96 -8.31
C ILE A 63 -11.95 -9.47 -8.42
N ILE A 64 -11.13 -8.70 -9.12
CA ILE A 64 -11.36 -7.26 -9.31
C ILE A 64 -12.66 -7.02 -10.08
N SER A 65 -12.91 -7.75 -11.15
CA SER A 65 -14.14 -7.61 -11.93
C SER A 65 -15.38 -7.91 -11.10
N ILE A 66 -15.34 -8.95 -10.27
CA ILE A 66 -16.42 -9.29 -9.34
C ILE A 66 -16.59 -8.17 -8.30
N SER A 67 -15.50 -7.64 -7.75
CA SER A 67 -15.54 -6.54 -6.77
C SER A 67 -16.16 -5.29 -7.38
N ILE A 68 -15.79 -4.92 -8.60
CA ILE A 68 -16.39 -3.80 -9.35
C ILE A 68 -17.89 -4.04 -9.55
N ALA A 69 -18.28 -5.24 -9.97
CA ALA A 69 -19.70 -5.59 -10.19
C ALA A 69 -20.51 -5.48 -8.88
N ILE A 70 -19.99 -5.99 -7.77
CA ILE A 70 -20.64 -5.90 -6.44
C ILE A 70 -20.79 -4.44 -6.01
N VAL A 71 -19.73 -3.64 -6.13
CA VAL A 71 -19.77 -2.21 -5.74
C VAL A 71 -20.77 -1.45 -6.64
N ARG A 72 -20.77 -1.72 -7.94
CA ARG A 72 -21.72 -1.07 -8.87
C ARG A 72 -23.17 -1.47 -8.59
N TYR A 73 -23.42 -2.70 -8.20
CA TYR A 73 -24.77 -3.18 -7.89
C TYR A 73 -25.30 -2.58 -6.58
N ASN A 74 -24.48 -2.56 -5.52
CA ASN A 74 -24.90 -2.06 -4.20
C ASN A 74 -24.82 -0.54 -4.08
N PHE A 75 -23.91 0.11 -4.80
CA PHE A 75 -23.65 1.55 -4.73
C PHE A 75 -23.56 2.17 -6.13
N PRO A 76 -24.68 2.28 -6.88
CA PRO A 76 -24.65 2.75 -8.25
C PRO A 76 -24.11 4.18 -8.39
N GLN A 77 -24.30 5.02 -7.38
CA GLN A 77 -23.81 6.41 -7.36
C GLN A 77 -22.31 6.54 -7.04
N TYR A 78 -21.68 5.49 -6.52
CA TYR A 78 -20.27 5.54 -6.11
C TYR A 78 -19.34 5.85 -7.29
N PHE A 79 -19.53 5.18 -8.41
CA PHE A 79 -18.70 5.42 -9.61
C PHE A 79 -19.05 6.74 -10.30
N SER A 80 -20.30 7.20 -10.26
CA SER A 80 -20.67 8.50 -10.79
C SER A 80 -20.04 9.63 -9.98
N SER A 81 -19.99 9.52 -8.66
CA SER A 81 -19.31 10.51 -7.81
C SER A 81 -17.79 10.52 -7.99
N LEU A 82 -17.17 9.39 -8.32
CA LEU A 82 -15.76 9.33 -8.68
C LEU A 82 -15.46 9.97 -10.05
N MET A 83 -16.42 9.96 -10.96
CA MET A 83 -16.28 10.61 -12.28
C MET A 83 -16.66 12.09 -12.29
N ASP A 84 -17.35 12.58 -11.26
CA ASP A 84 -17.69 13.99 -11.10
C ASP A 84 -16.45 14.81 -10.72
N TRP A 85 -15.87 15.49 -11.70
CA TRP A 85 -14.70 16.34 -11.53
C TRP A 85 -14.87 17.44 -10.46
N THR A 86 -16.09 17.84 -10.17
CA THR A 86 -16.42 18.83 -9.14
C THR A 86 -16.20 18.33 -7.71
N GLN A 87 -16.20 17.02 -7.47
CA GLN A 87 -16.03 16.42 -6.15
C GLN A 87 -14.58 16.00 -5.82
N TRP A 88 -13.66 16.18 -6.76
CA TRP A 88 -12.24 15.86 -6.56
C TRP A 88 -11.50 16.78 -5.57
N HIS A 89 -12.21 17.69 -4.94
CA HIS A 89 -11.68 18.52 -3.86
C HIS A 89 -11.62 17.81 -2.50
N THR A 90 -12.25 16.65 -2.37
CA THR A 90 -12.20 15.85 -1.15
C THR A 90 -11.08 14.81 -1.26
N MET A 91 -10.14 14.80 -0.31
CA MET A 91 -9.05 13.79 -0.24
C MET A 91 -9.56 12.36 -0.35
N PHE A 92 -10.74 12.10 0.18
CA PHE A 92 -11.41 10.80 0.12
C PHE A 92 -11.67 10.35 -1.34
N THR A 93 -12.24 11.21 -2.17
CA THR A 93 -12.53 10.89 -3.58
C THR A 93 -11.26 10.65 -4.38
N VAL A 94 -10.22 11.47 -4.16
CA VAL A 94 -8.91 11.31 -4.81
C VAL A 94 -8.26 9.99 -4.40
N ALA A 95 -8.24 9.67 -3.11
CA ALA A 95 -7.65 8.42 -2.61
C ALA A 95 -8.33 7.18 -3.21
N HIS A 96 -9.66 7.16 -3.28
CA HIS A 96 -10.41 6.07 -3.88
C HIS A 96 -10.21 6.00 -5.41
N GLY A 97 -10.15 7.12 -6.09
CA GLY A 97 -9.83 7.17 -7.52
C GLY A 97 -8.46 6.60 -7.82
N LEU A 98 -7.43 7.01 -7.08
CA LEU A 98 -6.07 6.47 -7.19
C LEU A 98 -6.01 4.98 -6.88
N TYR A 99 -6.77 4.52 -5.89
CA TYR A 99 -6.86 3.10 -5.55
C TYR A 99 -7.40 2.26 -6.72
N TRP A 100 -8.48 2.69 -7.38
CA TRP A 100 -9.04 1.98 -8.53
C TRP A 100 -8.07 1.96 -9.71
N ILE A 101 -7.40 3.08 -9.99
CA ILE A 101 -6.35 3.15 -11.02
C ILE A 101 -5.24 2.16 -10.70
N MET A 102 -4.77 2.14 -9.45
CA MET A 102 -3.74 1.21 -9.00
C MET A 102 -4.17 -0.25 -9.18
N LEU A 103 -5.43 -0.61 -8.84
CA LEU A 103 -5.95 -1.97 -9.03
C LEU A 103 -5.93 -2.39 -10.51
N VAL A 104 -6.34 -1.50 -11.41
CA VAL A 104 -6.32 -1.77 -12.86
C VAL A 104 -4.89 -1.97 -13.34
N VAL A 105 -3.96 -1.12 -12.92
CA VAL A 105 -2.53 -1.25 -13.23
C VAL A 105 -1.97 -2.58 -12.72
N LEU A 106 -2.27 -2.95 -11.47
CA LEU A 106 -1.85 -4.23 -10.90
C LEU A 106 -2.46 -5.43 -11.65
N ALA A 107 -3.70 -5.34 -12.11
CA ALA A 107 -4.34 -6.37 -12.92
C ALA A 107 -3.62 -6.57 -14.26
N ILE A 108 -3.27 -5.48 -14.93
CA ILE A 108 -2.51 -5.53 -16.19
C ILE A 108 -1.12 -6.15 -15.96
N PHE A 109 -0.39 -5.70 -14.94
CA PHE A 109 0.93 -6.25 -14.62
C PHE A 109 0.87 -7.71 -14.18
N SER A 110 -0.16 -8.11 -13.41
CA SER A 110 -0.40 -9.49 -13.02
C SER A 110 -0.61 -10.39 -14.25
N PHE A 111 -1.35 -9.89 -15.24
CA PHE A 111 -1.58 -10.61 -16.49
C PHE A 111 -0.29 -10.75 -17.31
N LEU A 112 0.53 -9.69 -17.42
CA LEU A 112 1.76 -9.68 -18.21
C LEU A 112 2.89 -10.48 -17.57
N ARG A 113 3.06 -10.38 -16.23
CA ARG A 113 4.20 -10.98 -15.51
C ARG A 113 3.87 -12.25 -14.73
N SER A 114 2.62 -12.72 -14.74
CA SER A 114 2.18 -13.92 -14.01
C SER A 114 2.57 -13.87 -12.53
N TRP A 115 2.29 -12.76 -11.87
CA TRP A 115 2.62 -12.56 -10.45
C TRP A 115 1.83 -13.47 -9.53
N SER A 116 2.41 -13.78 -8.36
CA SER A 116 1.73 -14.56 -7.32
C SER A 116 0.53 -13.81 -6.77
N LEU A 117 -0.59 -14.53 -6.58
CA LEU A 117 -1.85 -13.97 -6.09
C LEU A 117 -1.74 -13.42 -4.66
N ILE A 118 -0.97 -14.08 -3.78
CA ILE A 118 -0.91 -13.73 -2.34
C ILE A 118 -0.36 -12.32 -2.11
N PRO A 119 0.82 -11.93 -2.65
CA PRO A 119 1.31 -10.55 -2.50
C PRO A 119 0.42 -9.51 -3.17
N LEU A 120 -0.23 -9.86 -4.30
CA LEU A 120 -1.16 -8.97 -4.99
C LEU A 120 -2.39 -8.65 -4.14
N LEU A 121 -2.99 -9.67 -3.50
CA LEU A 121 -4.10 -9.47 -2.58
C LEU A 121 -3.66 -8.68 -1.35
N GLY A 122 -2.51 -9.00 -0.76
CA GLY A 122 -1.96 -8.26 0.36
C GLY A 122 -1.77 -6.78 0.04
N LEU A 123 -1.15 -6.47 -1.10
CA LEU A 123 -0.97 -5.11 -1.57
C LEU A 123 -2.31 -4.39 -1.77
N SER A 124 -3.29 -5.04 -2.41
CA SER A 124 -4.60 -4.46 -2.69
C SER A 124 -5.39 -4.16 -1.42
N ILE A 125 -5.40 -5.09 -0.46
CA ILE A 125 -6.12 -4.91 0.81
C ILE A 125 -5.46 -3.81 1.65
N CYS A 126 -4.13 -3.82 1.78
CA CYS A 126 -3.41 -2.79 2.53
C CYS A 126 -3.59 -1.40 1.89
N ALA A 127 -3.54 -1.31 0.57
CA ALA A 127 -3.79 -0.05 -0.11
C ALA A 127 -5.24 0.45 0.08
N TYR A 128 -6.23 -0.45 0.09
CA TYR A 128 -7.61 -0.09 0.41
C TYR A 128 -7.75 0.47 1.82
N LEU A 129 -7.14 -0.17 2.81
CA LEU A 129 -7.16 0.33 4.19
C LEU A 129 -6.54 1.73 4.32
N LEU A 130 -5.51 2.03 3.53
CA LEU A 130 -4.91 3.37 3.49
C LEU A 130 -5.86 4.44 2.95
N THR A 131 -6.79 4.10 2.06
CA THR A 131 -7.76 5.08 1.55
C THR A 131 -8.78 5.54 2.58
N GLY A 132 -9.00 4.75 3.64
CA GLY A 132 -9.91 5.08 4.75
C GLY A 132 -9.31 5.99 5.81
N MET A 133 -8.02 6.34 5.72
CA MET A 133 -7.35 7.17 6.73
C MET A 133 -7.63 8.66 6.51
N GLU A 134 -7.72 9.41 7.62
CA GLU A 134 -7.94 10.86 7.58
C GLU A 134 -6.79 11.62 6.92
N ALA A 135 -7.13 12.68 6.18
CA ALA A 135 -6.16 13.52 5.48
C ALA A 135 -5.10 14.13 6.42
N ASN A 136 -5.51 14.53 7.64
CA ASN A 136 -4.60 15.11 8.63
C ASN A 136 -3.48 14.14 9.02
N ASN A 137 -3.81 12.86 9.19
CA ASN A 137 -2.84 11.82 9.54
C ASN A 137 -1.82 11.60 8.41
N TRP A 138 -2.25 11.75 7.15
CA TRP A 138 -1.36 11.69 5.99
C TRP A 138 -0.33 12.82 5.97
N TYR A 139 -0.70 14.07 6.31
CA TYR A 139 0.24 15.18 6.36
C TYR A 139 1.34 14.93 7.40
N TRP A 140 0.97 14.47 8.59
CA TRP A 140 1.93 14.12 9.63
C TRP A 140 2.80 12.93 9.23
N PHE A 141 2.22 11.91 8.62
CA PHE A 141 2.96 10.75 8.14
C PHE A 141 4.02 11.15 7.11
N PHE A 142 3.66 11.90 6.07
CA PHE A 142 4.61 12.34 5.06
C PHE A 142 5.65 13.30 5.62
N GLY A 143 5.32 14.13 6.59
CA GLY A 143 6.27 14.98 7.30
C GLY A 143 7.35 14.14 8.00
N TRP A 144 6.97 13.16 8.79
CA TRP A 144 7.90 12.26 9.47
C TRP A 144 8.64 11.34 8.51
N PHE A 145 7.98 10.84 7.49
CA PHE A 145 8.61 10.01 6.45
C PHE A 145 9.68 10.80 5.68
N GLY A 146 9.37 12.03 5.29
CA GLY A 146 10.33 12.93 4.64
C GLY A 146 11.55 13.22 5.51
N LEU A 147 11.33 13.49 6.81
CA LEU A 147 12.41 13.68 7.76
C LEU A 147 13.29 12.42 7.87
N GLY A 148 12.66 11.24 7.95
CA GLY A 148 13.36 9.95 7.94
C GLY A 148 14.20 9.74 6.68
N LEU A 149 13.68 10.10 5.50
CA LEU A 149 14.42 10.04 4.24
C LEU A 149 15.61 11.00 4.22
N ILE A 150 15.46 12.21 4.72
CA ILE A 150 16.57 13.20 4.83
C ILE A 150 17.70 12.62 5.69
N VAL A 151 17.37 12.06 6.85
CA VAL A 151 18.35 11.41 7.73
C VAL A 151 18.99 10.20 7.03
N TYR A 152 18.20 9.39 6.35
CA TYR A 152 18.72 8.23 5.62
C TYR A 152 19.70 8.63 4.51
N PHE A 153 19.35 9.60 3.67
CA PHE A 153 20.23 10.01 2.57
C PHE A 153 21.45 10.80 3.06
N SER A 154 21.31 11.57 4.14
CA SER A 154 22.43 12.35 4.71
C SER A 154 23.47 11.45 5.40
N TYR A 155 23.02 10.45 6.13
CA TYR A 155 23.88 9.62 6.96
C TYR A 155 23.93 8.14 6.55
N GLY A 156 22.77 7.52 6.37
CA GLY A 156 22.65 6.06 6.13
C GLY A 156 23.24 5.62 4.81
N TYR A 157 22.93 6.34 3.73
CA TYR A 157 23.40 6.01 2.39
C TYR A 157 24.93 6.08 2.27
N ARG A 158 25.56 7.11 2.87
CA ARG A 158 27.02 7.30 2.82
C ARG A 158 27.81 6.29 3.64
N LYS A 159 27.21 5.72 4.69
CA LYS A 159 27.86 4.70 5.57
C LYS A 159 27.42 3.27 5.29
N SER A 160 26.55 3.03 4.35
CA SER A 160 26.10 1.69 3.96
C SER A 160 27.26 0.88 3.38
N LYS A 161 27.49 -0.32 3.92
CA LYS A 161 28.50 -1.26 3.38
C LYS A 161 28.18 -1.70 1.95
N LEU A 162 26.90 -1.64 1.53
CA LEU A 162 26.45 -1.96 0.17
C LEU A 162 26.84 -0.90 -0.86
N ALA A 163 27.12 0.34 -0.46
CA ALA A 163 27.60 1.39 -1.35
C ALA A 163 29.10 1.29 -1.66
N ARG A 164 29.80 0.31 -1.02
CA ARG A 164 31.23 0.07 -1.20
C ARG A 164 31.55 -1.24 -1.91
N ALA A 165 30.52 -2.01 -2.31
CA ALA A 165 30.61 -3.18 -3.16
C ALA A 165 30.17 -2.80 -4.59
#